data_8253ad27bbcfadfce6ed1f534cef7336
#
_entry.id   8253ad27bbcfadfce6ed1f534cef7336
#
_cell.length_a   1.000
_cell.length_b   1.000
_cell.length_c   1.000
_cell.angle_alpha   90.00
_cell.angle_beta   90.00
_cell.angle_gamma   90.00
#
_symmetry.space_group_name_H-M   'P 1'
#
loop_
_entity.id
_entity.type
_entity.pdbx_description
1 polymer ?
#
loop_
_entity_poly.entity_id
_entity_poly.type
_entity_poly.pdbx_seq_one_letter_code
_entity_poly.pdbx_strand_id
1 'polypeptide(L)'
;MTEVLTRLARADRRTGSFPLTVIGVIESDLLTVERAPRQGRDGAPDAWLVIDAAFARALTGVQRDDELIVVTWLHRASRSVLEIYPRDGRPKSITGVFATRSAHRPNPLGLHRVTVREVDGPRVRIGPMEAIDGTPVIDVRAVLGGAEA
;
A
#
# COMPACT_ATOMS: atom_id res chain seq x y z
N MET A 1 -17.34 21.79 -12.02
CA MET A 1 -16.33 20.92 -11.40
C MET A 1 -16.10 19.62 -12.19
N THR A 2 -17.13 18.93 -12.61
CA THR A 2 -17.03 17.70 -13.41
C THR A 2 -16.34 17.90 -14.76
N GLU A 3 -16.60 19.02 -15.43
CA GLU A 3 -16.00 19.36 -16.71
C GLU A 3 -14.49 19.65 -16.62
N VAL A 4 -14.05 20.30 -15.55
CA VAL A 4 -12.62 20.59 -15.32
C VAL A 4 -11.86 19.31 -15.04
N LEU A 5 -12.40 18.42 -14.20
CA LEU A 5 -11.82 17.12 -13.92
C LEU A 5 -11.75 16.24 -15.18
N THR A 6 -12.78 16.28 -16.01
CA THR A 6 -12.81 15.56 -17.29
C THR A 6 -11.77 16.09 -18.28
N ARG A 7 -11.56 17.40 -18.31
CA ARG A 7 -10.52 18.03 -19.15
C ARG A 7 -9.12 17.67 -18.68
N LEU A 8 -8.85 17.73 -17.38
CA LEU A 8 -7.57 17.33 -16.81
C LEU A 8 -7.30 15.85 -17.10
N ALA A 9 -8.29 14.99 -16.89
CA ALA A 9 -8.16 13.58 -17.19
C ALA A 9 -7.88 13.30 -18.67
N ARG A 10 -8.41 14.10 -19.58
CA ARG A 10 -8.13 13.96 -21.01
C ARG A 10 -6.74 14.46 -21.39
N ALA A 11 -6.30 15.57 -20.82
CA ALA A 11 -4.99 16.14 -21.10
C ALA A 11 -3.86 15.19 -20.67
N ASP A 12 -4.05 14.51 -19.54
CA ASP A 12 -3.01 13.69 -18.93
C ASP A 12 -3.04 12.20 -19.32
N ARG A 13 -4.00 11.78 -20.09
CA ARG A 13 -4.23 10.38 -20.41
C ARG A 13 -3.07 9.64 -21.07
N ARG A 14 -2.23 10.32 -21.80
CA ARG A 14 -1.16 9.70 -22.58
C ARG A 14 0.19 9.69 -21.90
N THR A 15 0.50 10.77 -21.23
CA THR A 15 1.81 11.01 -20.62
C THR A 15 1.67 11.59 -19.22
N GLY A 16 0.45 11.55 -18.69
CA GLY A 16 0.13 12.23 -17.47
C GLY A 16 0.80 11.63 -16.25
N SER A 17 1.20 12.50 -15.39
CA SER A 17 1.57 12.18 -14.04
C SER A 17 0.70 12.95 -13.08
N PHE A 18 0.40 12.34 -11.95
CA PHE A 18 -0.39 12.97 -10.88
C PHE A 18 0.45 12.99 -9.62
N PRO A 19 0.54 14.13 -8.93
CA PRO A 19 1.21 14.14 -7.64
C PRO A 19 0.40 13.33 -6.63
N LEU A 20 1.08 12.49 -5.87
CA LEU A 20 0.51 11.83 -4.71
C LEU A 20 0.94 12.55 -3.45
N THR A 21 0.04 12.63 -2.48
CA THR A 21 0.36 13.17 -1.17
C THR A 21 0.69 12.02 -0.22
N VAL A 22 1.87 12.04 0.37
CA VAL A 22 2.21 11.11 1.44
C VAL A 22 1.44 11.54 2.68
N ILE A 23 0.60 10.66 3.20
CA ILE A 23 -0.24 10.95 4.36
C ILE A 23 0.32 10.41 5.66
N GLY A 24 1.33 9.60 5.60
CA GLY A 24 1.93 8.98 6.77
C GLY A 24 3.08 8.06 6.40
N VAL A 25 3.51 7.30 7.38
CA VAL A 25 4.66 6.40 7.24
C VAL A 25 4.42 5.14 8.06
N ILE A 26 5.01 4.03 7.61
CA ILE A 26 5.05 2.79 8.39
C ILE A 26 6.29 2.82 9.30
N GLU A 27 6.09 2.58 10.58
CA GLU A 27 7.17 2.28 11.52
C GLU A 27 7.13 0.79 11.85
N SER A 28 8.21 0.09 11.59
CA SER A 28 8.30 -1.36 11.72
C SER A 28 9.68 -1.80 12.16
N ASP A 29 9.73 -2.98 12.74
CA ASP A 29 11.00 -3.67 13.01
C ASP A 29 11.61 -4.29 11.76
N LEU A 30 10.86 -4.37 10.68
CA LEU A 30 11.37 -4.82 9.38
C LEU A 30 12.15 -3.67 8.73
N LEU A 31 13.47 -3.76 8.75
CA LEU A 31 14.34 -2.68 8.29
C LEU A 31 14.77 -2.82 6.83
N THR A 32 14.73 -4.03 6.28
CA THR A 32 15.22 -4.29 4.93
C THR A 32 14.24 -5.14 4.13
N VAL A 33 14.24 -4.95 2.82
CA VAL A 33 13.39 -5.72 1.89
C VAL A 33 13.72 -7.22 1.95
N GLU A 34 14.98 -7.57 2.15
CA GLU A 34 15.43 -8.97 2.20
C GLU A 34 14.83 -9.74 3.37
N ARG A 35 14.52 -9.05 4.47
CA ARG A 35 13.91 -9.65 5.66
C ARG A 35 12.40 -9.62 5.64
N ALA A 36 11.80 -8.79 4.76
CA ALA A 36 10.37 -8.66 4.68
C ALA A 36 9.75 -9.89 4.00
N PRO A 37 8.69 -10.48 4.56
CA PRO A 37 7.92 -11.48 3.84
C PRO A 37 7.22 -10.81 2.64
N ARG A 38 6.86 -11.60 1.64
CA ARG A 38 6.20 -11.09 0.43
C ARG A 38 4.81 -10.55 0.71
N GLN A 39 4.11 -11.16 1.64
CA GLN A 39 2.76 -10.79 2.04
C GLN A 39 2.66 -10.89 3.55
N GLY A 40 1.75 -10.11 4.12
CA GLY A 40 1.56 -10.09 5.57
C GLY A 40 1.29 -11.46 6.16
N ARG A 41 0.48 -12.27 5.48
CA ARG A 41 0.13 -13.63 5.91
C ARG A 41 1.32 -14.59 6.00
N ASP A 42 2.46 -14.23 5.44
CA ASP A 42 3.68 -15.05 5.46
C ASP A 42 4.52 -14.79 6.71
N GLY A 43 3.93 -14.32 7.78
CA GLY A 43 4.57 -14.15 9.08
C GLY A 43 5.08 -12.75 9.36
N ALA A 44 4.51 -11.74 8.73
CA ALA A 44 4.86 -10.36 9.01
C ALA A 44 4.45 -9.95 10.43
N PRO A 45 5.25 -9.09 11.08
CA PRO A 45 4.91 -8.54 12.39
C PRO A 45 3.81 -7.49 12.31
N ASP A 46 3.34 -7.06 13.48
CA ASP A 46 2.59 -5.82 13.57
C ASP A 46 3.53 -4.64 13.31
N ALA A 47 2.95 -3.52 12.88
CA ALA A 47 3.66 -2.28 12.65
C ALA A 47 2.78 -1.11 13.10
N TRP A 48 3.37 0.07 13.18
CA TRP A 48 2.64 1.30 13.41
C TRP A 48 2.42 2.05 12.10
N LEU A 49 1.19 2.36 11.83
CA LEU A 49 0.78 3.32 10.81
C LEU A 49 0.76 4.68 11.48
N VAL A 50 1.68 5.55 11.11
CA VAL A 50 1.80 6.88 11.69
C VAL A 50 1.28 7.89 10.69
N ILE A 51 0.11 8.45 10.97
CA ILE A 51 -0.53 9.42 10.08
C ILE A 51 -0.01 10.81 10.42
N ASP A 52 0.31 11.59 9.40
CA ASP A 52 0.71 12.98 9.55
C ASP A 52 -0.41 13.78 10.23
N ALA A 53 -0.06 14.65 11.15
CA ALA A 53 -1.02 15.45 11.91
C ALA A 53 -2.00 16.21 11.01
N ALA A 54 -1.58 16.65 9.84
CA ALA A 54 -2.45 17.34 8.88
C ALA A 54 -3.62 16.48 8.40
N PHE A 55 -3.49 15.15 8.45
CA PHE A 55 -4.49 14.20 7.99
C PHE A 55 -5.13 13.38 9.11
N ALA A 56 -4.80 13.66 10.36
CA ALA A 56 -5.25 12.86 11.51
C ALA A 56 -6.77 12.75 11.61
N ARG A 57 -7.49 13.79 11.19
CA ARG A 57 -8.96 13.80 11.21
C ARG A 57 -9.56 12.73 10.27
N ALA A 58 -8.82 12.27 9.30
CA ALA A 58 -9.28 11.20 8.40
C ALA A 58 -9.31 9.84 9.08
N LEU A 59 -8.72 9.70 10.28
CA LEU A 59 -8.82 8.49 11.10
C LEU A 59 -10.10 8.42 11.94
N THR A 60 -10.92 9.45 11.97
CA THR A 60 -12.15 9.45 12.74
C THR A 60 -13.02 8.26 12.37
N GLY A 61 -13.38 7.44 13.35
CA GLY A 61 -14.17 6.23 13.15
C GLY A 61 -13.34 4.95 13.02
N VAL A 62 -12.04 5.05 12.83
CA VAL A 62 -11.16 3.87 12.84
C VAL A 62 -11.03 3.37 14.28
N GLN A 63 -11.29 2.10 14.49
CA GLN A 63 -11.26 1.50 15.81
C GLN A 63 -10.66 0.10 15.79
N ARG A 64 -10.30 -0.38 16.95
CA ARG A 64 -9.76 -1.71 17.15
C ARG A 64 -10.64 -2.78 16.48
N ASP A 65 -9.98 -3.76 15.91
CA ASP A 65 -10.57 -4.89 15.18
C ASP A 65 -11.11 -4.55 13.79
N ASP A 66 -11.10 -3.29 13.38
CA ASP A 66 -11.40 -2.94 11.99
C ASP A 66 -10.38 -3.57 11.04
N GLU A 67 -10.86 -3.95 9.86
CA GLU A 67 -9.99 -4.33 8.76
C GLU A 67 -9.81 -3.15 7.81
N LEU A 68 -8.58 -2.90 7.43
CA LEU A 68 -8.20 -1.82 6.52
C LEU A 68 -7.37 -2.35 5.37
N ILE A 69 -7.43 -1.64 4.26
CA ILE A 69 -6.43 -1.75 3.20
C ILE A 69 -5.55 -0.51 3.29
N VAL A 70 -4.28 -0.71 3.56
CA VAL A 70 -3.27 0.35 3.57
C VAL A 70 -2.60 0.35 2.21
N VAL A 71 -2.57 1.51 1.57
CA VAL A 71 -1.91 1.70 0.28
C VAL A 71 -0.60 2.41 0.53
N THR A 72 0.49 1.78 0.14
CA THR A 72 1.84 2.32 0.32
C THR A 72 2.52 2.58 -1.01
N TRP A 73 3.55 3.41 -0.97
CA TRP A 73 4.50 3.54 -2.06
C TRP A 73 5.73 2.71 -1.72
N LEU A 74 5.97 1.67 -2.52
CA LEU A 74 7.10 0.76 -2.29
C LEU A 74 8.38 1.41 -2.83
N HIS A 75 8.91 2.32 -2.06
CA HIS A 75 9.97 3.26 -2.46
C HIS A 75 11.29 2.61 -2.85
N ARG A 76 11.48 1.33 -2.55
CA ARG A 76 12.67 0.58 -2.95
C ARG A 76 12.45 -0.32 -4.16
N ALA A 77 11.25 -0.36 -4.68
CA ALA A 77 10.93 -1.17 -5.84
C ALA A 77 11.36 -0.48 -7.14
N SER A 78 11.66 -1.28 -8.16
CA SER A 78 11.96 -0.77 -9.50
C SER A 78 10.68 -0.40 -10.23
N ARG A 79 10.69 0.72 -10.94
CA ARG A 79 9.58 1.19 -11.76
C ARG A 79 9.73 0.83 -13.25
N SER A 80 10.84 0.24 -13.63
CA SER A 80 11.15 -0.10 -15.03
C SER A 80 10.88 -1.55 -15.38
N VAL A 81 10.53 -2.38 -14.41
CA VAL A 81 10.27 -3.80 -14.65
C VAL A 81 8.84 -3.97 -15.17
N LEU A 82 8.70 -4.63 -16.30
CA LEU A 82 7.40 -4.92 -16.92
C LEU A 82 7.06 -6.41 -16.90
N GLU A 83 8.07 -7.26 -16.80
CA GLU A 83 7.92 -8.71 -16.84
C GLU A 83 8.83 -9.34 -15.79
N ILE A 84 8.37 -10.41 -15.19
CA ILE A 84 9.12 -11.15 -14.16
C ILE A 84 8.90 -12.66 -14.35
N TYR A 85 9.76 -13.44 -13.67
CA TYR A 85 9.49 -14.85 -13.40
C TYR A 85 8.79 -14.96 -12.04
N PRO A 86 7.51 -15.38 -12.00
CA PRO A 86 6.80 -15.51 -10.72
C PRO A 86 7.47 -16.52 -9.80
N ARG A 87 7.44 -16.24 -8.50
CA ARG A 87 8.01 -17.13 -7.47
C ARG A 87 6.94 -17.97 -6.79
N ASP A 88 5.95 -18.42 -7.54
CA ASP A 88 4.81 -19.15 -6.99
C ASP A 88 4.95 -20.68 -7.12
N GLY A 89 6.14 -21.18 -7.49
CA GLY A 89 6.39 -22.61 -7.67
C GLY A 89 5.88 -23.21 -8.96
N ARG A 90 5.27 -22.40 -9.83
CA ARG A 90 4.82 -22.85 -11.15
C ARG A 90 5.98 -22.93 -12.15
N PRO A 91 5.80 -23.65 -13.28
CA PRO A 91 6.79 -23.65 -14.34
C PRO A 91 7.18 -22.22 -14.71
N LYS A 92 8.47 -21.99 -14.83
CA LYS A 92 9.03 -20.65 -15.02
C LYS A 92 8.69 -20.13 -16.42
N SER A 93 7.67 -19.30 -16.49
CA SER A 93 7.37 -18.51 -17.68
C SER A 93 7.44 -17.03 -17.33
N ILE A 94 7.91 -16.23 -18.26
CA ILE A 94 7.89 -14.78 -18.12
C ILE A 94 6.43 -14.32 -18.04
N THR A 95 6.12 -13.52 -17.05
CA THR A 95 4.77 -13.01 -16.81
C THR A 95 4.81 -11.51 -16.64
N GLY A 96 3.87 -10.82 -17.27
CA GLY A 96 3.71 -9.38 -17.09
C GLY A 96 3.38 -9.03 -15.64
N VAL A 97 3.95 -7.94 -15.12
CA VAL A 97 3.78 -7.56 -13.72
C VAL A 97 2.34 -7.29 -13.34
N PHE A 98 1.50 -6.90 -14.31
CA PHE A 98 0.07 -6.65 -14.04
C PHE A 98 -0.73 -7.94 -13.78
N ALA A 99 -0.18 -9.08 -14.15
CA ALA A 99 -0.74 -10.39 -13.83
C ALA A 99 -0.15 -10.97 -12.54
N THR A 100 0.57 -10.19 -11.77
CA THR A 100 1.26 -10.61 -10.56
C THR A 100 1.05 -9.60 -9.43
N ARG A 101 1.51 -9.94 -8.24
CA ARG A 101 1.57 -9.05 -7.09
C ARG A 101 2.99 -8.52 -6.84
N SER A 102 3.84 -8.56 -7.87
CA SER A 102 5.21 -8.04 -7.75
C SER A 102 5.22 -6.58 -7.27
N ALA A 103 6.15 -6.28 -6.39
CA ALA A 103 6.42 -4.90 -5.97
C ALA A 103 6.99 -4.06 -7.12
N HIS A 104 7.77 -4.69 -7.99
CA HIS A 104 8.40 -4.03 -9.14
C HIS A 104 7.37 -3.84 -10.23
N ARG A 105 7.03 -2.59 -10.52
CA ARG A 105 6.00 -2.22 -11.48
C ARG A 105 6.06 -0.71 -11.74
N PRO A 106 5.45 -0.21 -12.84
CA PRO A 106 5.51 1.22 -13.17
C PRO A 106 5.08 2.15 -12.03
N ASN A 107 4.02 1.78 -11.31
CA ASN A 107 3.58 2.46 -10.10
C ASN A 107 3.61 1.44 -8.95
N PRO A 108 4.70 1.38 -8.17
CA PRO A 108 4.87 0.34 -7.16
C PRO A 108 4.05 0.65 -5.90
N LEU A 109 2.74 0.59 -6.06
CA LEU A 109 1.81 0.72 -4.96
C LEU A 109 1.64 -0.62 -4.26
N GLY A 110 1.84 -0.64 -2.96
CA GLY A 110 1.55 -1.79 -2.12
C GLY A 110 0.11 -1.74 -1.62
N LEU A 111 -0.54 -2.88 -1.60
CA LEU A 111 -1.87 -3.05 -1.03
C LEU A 111 -1.77 -4.04 0.12
N HIS A 112 -2.03 -3.55 1.33
CA HIS A 112 -1.84 -4.35 2.54
C HIS A 112 -3.15 -4.46 3.31
N ARG A 113 -3.71 -5.66 3.38
CA ARG A 113 -4.88 -5.91 4.21
C ARG A 113 -4.43 -6.19 5.63
N VAL A 114 -4.88 -5.37 6.56
CA VAL A 114 -4.45 -5.41 7.95
C VAL A 114 -5.64 -5.32 8.90
N THR A 115 -5.43 -5.75 10.13
CA THR A 115 -6.39 -5.55 11.22
C THR A 115 -5.84 -4.50 12.17
N VAL A 116 -6.69 -3.60 12.61
CA VAL A 116 -6.35 -2.60 13.63
C VAL A 116 -6.21 -3.29 14.97
N ARG A 117 -5.04 -3.17 15.58
CA ARG A 117 -4.76 -3.73 16.91
C ARG A 117 -4.97 -2.71 18.03
N GLU A 118 -4.65 -1.46 17.76
CA GLU A 118 -4.69 -0.38 18.74
C GLU A 118 -4.75 0.95 18.01
N VAL A 119 -5.45 1.93 18.60
CA VAL A 119 -5.49 3.31 18.08
C VAL A 119 -4.99 4.22 19.20
N ASP A 120 -3.96 5.01 18.89
CA ASP A 120 -3.36 5.96 19.81
C ASP A 120 -3.15 7.31 19.09
N GLY A 121 -4.20 8.13 19.06
CA GLY A 121 -4.18 9.38 18.30
C GLY A 121 -3.94 9.15 16.82
N PRO A 122 -2.90 9.80 16.22
CA PRO A 122 -2.58 9.62 14.81
C PRO A 122 -1.79 8.33 14.53
N ARG A 123 -1.52 7.53 15.55
CA ARG A 123 -0.78 6.27 15.45
C ARG A 123 -1.75 5.11 15.57
N VAL A 124 -1.72 4.23 14.60
CA VAL A 124 -2.56 3.03 14.56
C VAL A 124 -1.65 1.81 14.44
N ARG A 125 -1.71 0.93 15.44
CA ARG A 125 -1.00 -0.35 15.35
C ARG A 125 -1.83 -1.30 14.51
N ILE A 126 -1.21 -1.83 13.48
CA ILE A 126 -1.85 -2.67 12.48
C ILE A 126 -1.04 -3.95 12.25
N GLY A 127 -1.69 -4.97 11.78
CA GLY A 127 -0.99 -6.20 11.43
C GLY A 127 -1.88 -7.25 10.79
N PRO A 128 -1.24 -8.19 10.11
CA PRO A 128 0.19 -8.28 9.79
C PRO A 128 0.59 -7.27 8.71
N MET A 129 1.82 -6.76 8.75
CA MET A 129 2.29 -5.75 7.80
C MET A 129 3.71 -6.07 7.32
N GLU A 130 3.85 -6.34 6.03
CA GLU A 130 5.12 -6.72 5.42
C GLU A 130 5.94 -5.54 4.89
N ALA A 131 5.38 -4.35 4.86
CA ALA A 131 6.13 -3.16 4.44
C ALA A 131 7.24 -2.84 5.44
N ILE A 132 8.38 -2.43 4.92
CA ILE A 132 9.54 -2.10 5.76
C ILE A 132 9.36 -0.75 6.44
N ASP A 133 10.17 -0.54 7.48
CA ASP A 133 10.23 0.73 8.18
C ASP A 133 10.48 1.90 7.21
N GLY A 134 9.77 2.99 7.42
CA GLY A 134 9.90 4.19 6.58
C GLY A 134 9.10 4.15 5.28
N THR A 135 8.35 3.09 5.01
CA THR A 135 7.53 3.02 3.79
C THR A 135 6.46 4.12 3.80
N PRO A 136 6.40 4.97 2.77
CA PRO A 136 5.39 6.02 2.69
C PRO A 136 3.99 5.45 2.52
N VAL A 137 3.03 6.01 3.23
CA VAL A 137 1.61 5.67 3.12
C VAL A 137 0.91 6.70 2.25
N ILE A 138 0.15 6.21 1.29
CA ILE A 138 -0.55 7.03 0.30
C ILE A 138 -2.04 7.13 0.60
N ASP A 139 -2.64 6.05 1.09
CA ASP A 139 -4.07 6.02 1.38
C ASP A 139 -4.39 4.91 2.39
N VAL A 140 -5.54 5.02 3.01
CA VAL A 140 -6.11 3.99 3.88
C VAL A 140 -7.58 3.86 3.54
N ARG A 141 -8.05 2.64 3.37
CA ARG A 141 -9.45 2.36 3.05
C ARG A 141 -10.01 1.30 3.97
N ALA A 142 -11.26 1.48 4.37
CA ALA A 142 -11.95 0.44 5.12
C ALA A 142 -12.27 -0.75 4.24
N VAL A 143 -12.17 -1.95 4.81
CA VAL A 143 -12.71 -3.15 4.18
C VAL A 143 -14.18 -3.24 4.58
N LEU A 144 -15.06 -3.14 3.60
CA LEU A 144 -16.49 -3.25 3.83
C LEU A 144 -16.92 -4.71 3.72
N GLY A 145 -17.83 -5.10 4.60
CA GLY A 145 -18.23 -6.51 4.72
C GLY A 145 -18.81 -7.08 3.43
N GLY A 146 -18.30 -8.23 3.02
CA GLY A 146 -18.92 -9.17 2.10
C GLY A 146 -18.97 -8.82 0.62
N ALA A 147 -18.94 -7.57 0.22
CA ALA A 147 -19.18 -7.16 -1.16
C ALA A 147 -17.95 -6.65 -1.90
N GLU A 148 -16.85 -6.46 -1.23
CA GLU A 148 -15.62 -5.96 -1.84
C GLU A 148 -14.53 -7.00 -1.89
N ALA A 149 -14.05 -7.18 -3.06
CA ALA A 149 -12.88 -8.00 -3.29
C ALA A 149 -11.60 -7.30 -2.83
#